data_908ae20d1ec41a9f6406836ca089895c
#
_entry.id   908ae20d1ec41a9f6406836ca089895c
#
_cell.length_a   1.000
_cell.length_b   1.000
_cell.length_c   1.000
_cell.angle_alpha   90.00
_cell.angle_beta   90.00
_cell.angle_gamma   90.00
#
_symmetry.space_group_name_H-M   'P 1'
#
loop_
_entity.id
_entity.type
_entity.pdbx_description
1 polymer ?
#
loop_
_entity_poly.entity_id
_entity_poly.type
_entity_poly.pdbx_seq_one_letter_code
_entity_poly.pdbx_strand_id
1 'polypeptide(L)'
;MSHNAGHETTTMLVTSGKGGVGTSMIAALTALTAAESGKRVLLVDACESGGTLHHLFGVRPTHSLWMLSHPRIMPRDALVTVDETLMLLPGGTSGAAVAPTSDDDRRAALGRVATIYSDFDLVLFDGGSRLDTITAISDLADPAVLLVTSADRLALAANYALVKSVRMRRSNAAISVVANRHGETLSAEACEYLVDACAHFLGRAITIAGSIPDDPCLQAAVGAGMTVRDALAGSPAANAMRAVLAVVLPSWPRVAIPMPVSAPPSSSSPSPSLSRRWS
;
A
#
# COMPACT_ATOMS: atom_id res chain seq x y z
N MET A 1 -7.81 15.63 32.90
CA MET A 1 -8.46 15.43 31.58
C MET A 1 -7.36 15.19 30.59
N SER A 2 -6.94 13.94 30.40
CA SER A 2 -5.93 13.57 29.41
C SER A 2 -6.59 13.61 28.04
N HIS A 3 -6.16 14.54 27.19
CA HIS A 3 -6.47 14.46 25.76
C HIS A 3 -5.82 13.19 25.22
N ASN A 4 -6.63 12.20 24.95
CA ASN A 4 -6.23 11.02 24.17
C ASN A 4 -6.02 11.52 22.74
N ALA A 5 -4.77 11.87 22.42
CA ALA A 5 -4.39 12.24 21.06
C ALA A 5 -4.67 11.00 20.20
N GLY A 6 -5.70 11.06 19.36
CA GLY A 6 -6.04 10.00 18.43
C GLY A 6 -4.81 9.66 17.60
N HIS A 7 -4.47 8.39 17.52
CA HIS A 7 -3.37 7.93 16.68
C HIS A 7 -3.68 8.26 15.22
N GLU A 8 -2.83 9.09 14.60
CA GLU A 8 -2.99 9.47 13.19
C GLU A 8 -2.23 8.49 12.31
N THR A 9 -2.94 7.77 11.45
CA THR A 9 -2.37 6.86 10.46
C THR A 9 -2.29 7.56 9.11
N THR A 10 -1.14 7.47 8.45
CA THR A 10 -1.01 7.89 7.05
C THR A 10 -1.35 6.72 6.14
N THR A 11 -2.15 6.95 5.09
CA THR A 11 -2.43 5.96 4.05
C THR A 11 -1.76 6.35 2.74
N MET A 12 -1.12 5.39 2.07
CA MET A 12 -0.40 5.56 0.82
C MET A 12 -0.76 4.49 -0.19
N LEU A 13 -0.92 4.88 -1.44
CA LEU A 13 -1.07 3.97 -2.57
C LEU A 13 0.13 4.11 -3.50
N VAL A 14 0.93 3.07 -3.64
CA VAL A 14 1.96 2.95 -4.68
C VAL A 14 1.33 2.25 -5.88
N THR A 15 1.37 2.89 -7.04
CA THR A 15 0.68 2.38 -8.22
C THR A 15 1.30 2.89 -9.52
N SER A 16 0.86 2.35 -10.65
CA SER A 16 1.25 2.78 -11.99
C SER A 16 0.12 2.54 -12.99
N GLY A 17 0.10 3.28 -14.08
CA GLY A 17 -0.83 3.02 -15.19
C GLY A 17 -0.41 1.85 -16.07
N LYS A 18 0.83 1.35 -15.95
CA LYS A 18 1.39 0.27 -16.76
C LYS A 18 2.06 -0.78 -15.88
N GLY A 19 1.77 -2.05 -16.13
CA GLY A 19 2.45 -3.15 -15.46
C GLY A 19 3.94 -3.25 -15.83
N GLY A 20 4.75 -3.81 -14.94
CA GLY A 20 6.16 -4.10 -15.19
C GLY A 20 7.13 -2.92 -14.97
N VAL A 21 6.66 -1.75 -14.54
CA VAL A 21 7.52 -0.60 -14.23
C VAL A 21 8.20 -0.69 -12.85
N GLY A 22 7.95 -1.77 -12.10
CA GLY A 22 8.58 -2.01 -10.80
C GLY A 22 7.77 -1.51 -9.60
N THR A 23 6.46 -1.34 -9.73
CA THR A 23 5.56 -0.84 -8.68
C THR A 23 5.73 -1.58 -7.36
N SER A 24 5.70 -2.92 -7.37
CA SER A 24 5.85 -3.73 -6.15
C SER A 24 7.24 -3.60 -5.50
N MET A 25 8.29 -3.44 -6.29
CA MET A 25 9.62 -3.16 -5.76
C MET A 25 9.68 -1.79 -5.08
N ILE A 26 9.10 -0.76 -5.70
CA ILE A 26 8.98 0.58 -5.10
C ILE A 26 8.13 0.52 -3.82
N ALA A 27 7.05 -0.24 -3.80
CA ALA A 27 6.24 -0.43 -2.58
C ALA A 27 7.06 -1.11 -1.46
N ALA A 28 7.84 -2.15 -1.78
CA ALA A 28 8.71 -2.83 -0.82
C ALA A 28 9.81 -1.90 -0.28
N LEU A 29 10.50 -1.14 -1.17
CA LEU A 29 11.51 -0.16 -0.78
C LEU A 29 10.92 0.94 0.11
N THR A 30 9.74 1.45 -0.24
CA THR A 30 9.02 2.45 0.54
C THR A 30 8.70 1.95 1.94
N ALA A 31 8.16 0.72 2.06
CA ALA A 31 7.80 0.11 3.34
C ALA A 31 9.03 -0.10 4.23
N LEU A 32 10.12 -0.67 3.68
CA LEU A 32 11.37 -0.90 4.41
C LEU A 32 11.99 0.43 4.89
N THR A 33 12.07 1.42 4.00
CA THR A 33 12.63 2.74 4.36
C THR A 33 11.81 3.44 5.45
N ALA A 34 10.48 3.32 5.41
CA ALA A 34 9.61 3.87 6.45
C ALA A 34 9.78 3.12 7.78
N ALA A 35 9.89 1.80 7.75
CA ALA A 35 10.15 0.95 8.92
C ALA A 35 11.52 1.26 9.56
N GLU A 36 12.59 1.42 8.76
CA GLU A 36 13.90 1.86 9.22
C GLU A 36 13.87 3.21 9.97
N SER A 37 12.92 4.08 9.65
CA SER A 37 12.70 5.35 10.37
C SER A 37 11.91 5.19 11.68
N GLY A 38 11.63 3.97 12.11
CA GLY A 38 10.92 3.65 13.36
C GLY A 38 9.39 3.70 13.24
N LYS A 39 8.82 3.81 12.04
CA LYS A 39 7.36 3.75 11.83
C LYS A 39 6.86 2.32 11.85
N ARG A 40 5.71 2.09 12.49
CA ARG A 40 4.97 0.83 12.35
C ARG A 40 4.27 0.84 11.00
N VAL A 41 4.65 -0.06 10.12
CA VAL A 41 4.20 -0.10 8.72
C VAL A 41 3.37 -1.35 8.47
N LEU A 42 2.19 -1.17 7.88
CA LEU A 42 1.44 -2.23 7.23
C LEU A 42 1.61 -2.08 5.70
N LEU A 43 2.25 -3.06 5.08
CA LEU A 43 2.31 -3.17 3.63
C LEU A 43 1.21 -4.13 3.16
N VAL A 44 0.30 -3.63 2.32
CA VAL A 44 -0.82 -4.40 1.77
C VAL A 44 -0.55 -4.69 0.30
N ASP A 45 -0.38 -5.95 -0.05
CA ASP A 45 -0.23 -6.39 -1.45
C ASP A 45 -1.62 -6.53 -2.09
N ALA A 46 -2.06 -5.47 -2.73
CA ALA A 46 -3.32 -5.43 -3.48
C ALA A 46 -3.14 -5.65 -4.98
N CYS A 47 -1.95 -6.10 -5.42
CA CYS A 47 -1.67 -6.41 -6.81
C CYS A 47 -2.37 -7.72 -7.22
N GLU A 48 -3.46 -7.63 -7.98
CA GLU A 48 -4.24 -8.79 -8.44
C GLU A 48 -3.51 -9.65 -9.49
N SER A 49 -2.44 -9.14 -10.09
CA SER A 49 -1.68 -9.84 -11.13
C SER A 49 -0.69 -10.88 -10.58
N GLY A 50 -0.88 -11.31 -9.33
CA GLY A 50 -0.11 -12.40 -8.77
C GLY A 50 0.51 -12.20 -7.40
N GLY A 51 0.30 -11.06 -6.72
CA GLY A 51 0.73 -10.82 -5.34
C GLY A 51 2.17 -11.28 -5.06
N THR A 52 3.19 -10.49 -5.43
CA THR A 52 4.59 -10.95 -5.42
C THR A 52 5.38 -10.54 -4.18
N LEU A 53 4.82 -9.66 -3.33
CA LEU A 53 5.56 -9.12 -2.20
C LEU A 53 6.01 -10.20 -1.22
N HIS A 54 5.23 -11.25 -0.99
CA HIS A 54 5.64 -12.33 -0.11
C HIS A 54 6.90 -13.07 -0.60
N HIS A 55 7.13 -13.14 -1.91
CA HIS A 55 8.38 -13.67 -2.47
C HIS A 55 9.55 -12.72 -2.24
N LEU A 56 9.34 -11.40 -2.43
CA LEU A 56 10.38 -10.39 -2.20
C LEU A 56 10.86 -10.37 -0.73
N PHE A 57 9.99 -10.70 0.21
CA PHE A 57 10.31 -10.76 1.63
C PHE A 57 10.66 -12.18 2.13
N GLY A 58 10.61 -13.20 1.28
CA GLY A 58 10.93 -14.58 1.64
C GLY A 58 9.96 -15.21 2.64
N VAL A 59 8.73 -14.69 2.76
CA VAL A 59 7.72 -15.20 3.70
C VAL A 59 6.74 -16.16 3.02
N ARG A 60 6.11 -17.03 3.82
CA ARG A 60 5.19 -18.06 3.34
C ARG A 60 3.79 -17.88 3.97
N PRO A 61 2.93 -17.02 3.39
CA PRO A 61 1.61 -16.76 3.91
C PRO A 61 0.66 -17.93 3.72
N THR A 62 -0.23 -18.12 4.69
CA THR A 62 -1.36 -19.07 4.64
C THR A 62 -2.66 -18.38 4.23
N HIS A 63 -2.77 -17.07 4.46
CA HIS A 63 -3.91 -16.24 4.10
C HIS A 63 -3.47 -15.09 3.22
N SER A 64 -4.42 -14.53 2.46
CA SER A 64 -4.18 -13.37 1.61
C SER A 64 -5.24 -12.29 1.83
N LEU A 65 -4.94 -11.06 1.37
CA LEU A 65 -5.88 -9.95 1.36
C LEU A 65 -7.25 -10.35 0.81
N TRP A 66 -7.28 -11.03 -0.32
CA TRP A 66 -8.54 -11.35 -1.01
C TRP A 66 -9.40 -12.38 -0.28
N MET A 67 -8.80 -13.19 0.58
CA MET A 67 -9.55 -14.10 1.46
C MET A 67 -10.32 -13.35 2.56
N LEU A 68 -10.00 -12.08 2.81
CA LEU A 68 -10.74 -11.24 3.77
C LEU A 68 -12.17 -10.89 3.29
N SER A 69 -12.52 -11.11 2.02
CA SER A 69 -13.92 -11.07 1.60
C SER A 69 -14.78 -12.06 2.38
N HIS A 70 -14.17 -13.17 2.87
CA HIS A 70 -14.84 -14.13 3.71
C HIS A 70 -14.84 -13.68 5.19
N PRO A 71 -16.03 -13.57 5.85
CA PRO A 71 -16.16 -12.97 7.19
C PRO A 71 -15.45 -13.74 8.31
N ARG A 72 -15.13 -15.03 8.13
CA ARG A 72 -14.48 -15.87 9.13
C ARG A 72 -12.99 -15.61 9.31
N ILE A 73 -12.34 -14.98 8.33
CA ILE A 73 -10.90 -14.69 8.40
C ILE A 73 -10.72 -13.28 8.94
N MET A 74 -10.10 -13.14 10.11
CA MET A 74 -9.82 -11.83 10.68
C MET A 74 -8.61 -11.19 9.99
N PRO A 75 -8.60 -9.87 9.75
CA PRO A 75 -7.46 -9.20 9.11
C PRO A 75 -6.12 -9.47 9.80
N ARG A 76 -6.10 -9.53 11.13
CA ARG A 76 -4.87 -9.81 11.90
C ARG A 76 -4.34 -11.22 11.68
N ASP A 77 -5.20 -12.21 11.38
CA ASP A 77 -4.78 -13.59 11.12
C ASP A 77 -4.10 -13.75 9.76
N ALA A 78 -4.32 -12.80 8.86
CA ALA A 78 -3.71 -12.76 7.53
C ALA A 78 -2.39 -11.97 7.49
N LEU A 79 -2.00 -11.31 8.59
CA LEU A 79 -0.74 -10.58 8.67
C LEU A 79 0.45 -11.52 8.80
N VAL A 80 1.53 -11.17 8.12
CA VAL A 80 2.82 -11.85 8.23
C VAL A 80 3.87 -10.83 8.71
N THR A 81 4.60 -11.20 9.76
CA THR A 81 5.70 -10.37 10.28
C THR A 81 6.89 -10.44 9.31
N VAL A 82 7.34 -9.29 8.83
CA VAL A 82 8.58 -9.14 8.06
C VAL A 82 9.73 -8.76 9.00
N ASP A 83 9.48 -7.80 9.90
CA ASP A 83 10.37 -7.43 11.01
C ASP A 83 9.58 -6.81 12.17
N GLU A 84 10.28 -6.23 13.16
CA GLU A 84 9.65 -5.67 14.37
C GLU A 84 8.66 -4.54 14.07
N THR A 85 8.85 -3.81 12.99
CA THR A 85 8.08 -2.63 12.63
C THR A 85 7.34 -2.76 11.30
N LEU A 86 7.54 -3.84 10.54
CA LEU A 86 6.92 -4.07 9.23
C LEU A 86 6.10 -5.35 9.21
N MET A 87 4.81 -5.20 8.98
CA MET A 87 3.88 -6.30 8.72
C MET A 87 3.47 -6.29 7.25
N LEU A 88 3.33 -7.47 6.67
CA LEU A 88 2.81 -7.67 5.32
C LEU A 88 1.41 -8.31 5.39
N LEU A 89 0.45 -7.73 4.68
CA LEU A 89 -0.79 -8.39 4.30
C LEU A 89 -0.65 -8.84 2.83
N PRO A 90 -0.38 -10.13 2.58
CA PRO A 90 -0.01 -10.61 1.26
C PRO A 90 -1.20 -10.68 0.30
N GLY A 91 -0.95 -10.45 -1.00
CA GLY A 91 -1.95 -10.57 -2.07
C GLY A 91 -2.15 -12.00 -2.55
N GLY A 92 -1.18 -12.88 -2.33
CA GLY A 92 -1.21 -14.30 -2.69
C GLY A 92 -0.81 -15.19 -1.52
N THR A 93 -0.96 -16.51 -1.71
CA THR A 93 -0.50 -17.53 -0.76
C THR A 93 0.57 -18.40 -1.40
N SER A 94 1.29 -19.19 -0.60
CA SER A 94 2.33 -20.12 -1.10
C SER A 94 1.80 -21.21 -2.04
N GLY A 95 0.49 -21.39 -2.16
CA GLY A 95 -0.13 -22.47 -2.93
C GLY A 95 -1.01 -22.03 -4.10
N ALA A 96 -1.47 -20.79 -4.15
CA ALA A 96 -2.33 -20.29 -5.22
C ALA A 96 -2.34 -18.76 -5.28
N ALA A 97 -2.40 -18.20 -6.47
CA ALA A 97 -2.81 -16.82 -6.66
C ALA A 97 -4.32 -16.73 -6.34
N VAL A 98 -4.66 -15.92 -5.37
CA VAL A 98 -6.06 -15.63 -5.01
C VAL A 98 -6.33 -14.21 -5.49
N ALA A 99 -7.32 -14.05 -6.37
CA ALA A 99 -7.80 -12.74 -6.81
C ALA A 99 -9.27 -12.58 -6.39
N PRO A 100 -9.78 -11.35 -6.23
CA PRO A 100 -11.19 -11.14 -5.96
C PRO A 100 -12.03 -11.61 -7.14
N THR A 101 -13.16 -12.27 -6.86
CA THR A 101 -14.04 -12.81 -7.91
C THR A 101 -15.03 -11.76 -8.43
N SER A 102 -15.22 -10.69 -7.66
CA SER A 102 -16.12 -9.59 -8.00
C SER A 102 -15.61 -8.26 -7.43
N ASP A 103 -16.24 -7.16 -7.85
CA ASP A 103 -15.98 -5.83 -7.26
C ASP A 103 -16.43 -5.76 -5.80
N ASP A 104 -17.50 -6.46 -5.44
CA ASP A 104 -17.98 -6.53 -4.06
C ASP A 104 -16.98 -7.27 -3.18
N ASP A 105 -16.42 -8.40 -3.62
CA ASP A 105 -15.37 -9.12 -2.90
C ASP A 105 -14.12 -8.24 -2.71
N ARG A 106 -13.74 -7.50 -3.76
CA ARG A 106 -12.62 -6.56 -3.71
C ARG A 106 -12.84 -5.48 -2.66
N ARG A 107 -14.00 -4.83 -2.70
CA ARG A 107 -14.36 -3.78 -1.73
C ARG A 107 -14.52 -4.33 -0.32
N ALA A 108 -15.11 -5.51 -0.17
CA ALA A 108 -15.26 -6.16 1.12
C ALA A 108 -13.88 -6.48 1.75
N ALA A 109 -12.96 -7.08 0.98
CA ALA A 109 -11.62 -7.40 1.45
C ALA A 109 -10.85 -6.13 1.86
N LEU A 110 -10.79 -5.12 0.98
CA LEU A 110 -10.11 -3.86 1.25
C LEU A 110 -10.73 -3.09 2.43
N GLY A 111 -12.06 -3.04 2.52
CA GLY A 111 -12.77 -2.37 3.62
C GLY A 111 -12.47 -2.98 4.99
N ARG A 112 -12.20 -4.29 5.05
CA ARG A 112 -11.83 -4.95 6.31
C ARG A 112 -10.44 -4.60 6.79
N VAL A 113 -9.53 -4.22 5.90
CA VAL A 113 -8.18 -3.75 6.30
C VAL A 113 -8.28 -2.49 7.16
N ALA A 114 -9.28 -1.63 6.93
CA ALA A 114 -9.47 -0.42 7.72
C ALA A 114 -9.65 -0.67 9.23
N THR A 115 -10.12 -1.85 9.63
CA THR A 115 -10.31 -2.21 11.04
C THR A 115 -9.01 -2.35 11.84
N ILE A 116 -7.87 -2.40 11.15
CA ILE A 116 -6.54 -2.55 11.78
C ILE A 116 -5.62 -1.34 11.52
N TYR A 117 -6.08 -0.27 10.85
CA TYR A 117 -5.24 0.90 10.55
C TYR A 117 -4.64 1.53 11.80
N SER A 118 -5.40 1.61 12.89
CA SER A 118 -4.96 2.21 14.15
C SER A 118 -3.74 1.55 14.79
N ASP A 119 -3.39 0.35 14.36
CA ASP A 119 -2.21 -0.35 14.86
C ASP A 119 -0.90 0.15 14.20
N PHE A 120 -1.01 0.95 13.12
CA PHE A 120 0.11 1.35 12.26
C PHE A 120 0.20 2.87 12.09
N ASP A 121 1.43 3.36 11.92
CA ASP A 121 1.71 4.77 11.61
C ASP A 121 1.57 5.04 10.10
N LEU A 122 1.82 3.99 9.28
CA LEU A 122 1.70 4.01 7.82
C LEU A 122 1.03 2.73 7.32
N VAL A 123 -0.04 2.88 6.53
CA VAL A 123 -0.65 1.79 5.75
C VAL A 123 -0.36 2.03 4.28
N LEU A 124 0.46 1.18 3.69
CA LEU A 124 0.95 1.27 2.34
C LEU A 124 0.32 0.20 1.46
N PHE A 125 -0.37 0.59 0.39
CA PHE A 125 -0.94 -0.33 -0.59
C PHE A 125 -0.04 -0.44 -1.82
N ASP A 126 0.33 -1.64 -2.21
CA ASP A 126 0.78 -1.95 -3.57
C ASP A 126 -0.46 -2.19 -4.44
N GLY A 127 -0.89 -1.18 -5.18
CA GLY A 127 -2.08 -1.25 -6.03
C GLY A 127 -1.83 -1.87 -7.41
N GLY A 128 -0.57 -2.18 -7.73
CA GLY A 128 -0.22 -2.64 -9.08
C GLY A 128 -0.63 -1.64 -10.16
N SER A 129 -1.30 -2.13 -11.22
CA SER A 129 -1.75 -1.30 -12.36
C SER A 129 -3.22 -1.51 -12.76
N ARG A 130 -4.00 -2.26 -11.97
CA ARG A 130 -5.44 -2.47 -12.25
C ARG A 130 -6.27 -1.29 -11.75
N LEU A 131 -6.97 -0.65 -12.67
CA LEU A 131 -7.78 0.53 -12.37
C LEU A 131 -8.88 0.25 -11.32
N ASP A 132 -9.53 -0.91 -11.39
CA ASP A 132 -10.61 -1.28 -10.45
C ASP A 132 -10.09 -1.34 -9.01
N THR A 133 -8.93 -1.96 -8.79
CA THR A 133 -8.27 -2.03 -7.48
C THR A 133 -7.83 -0.66 -6.99
N ILE A 134 -7.18 0.11 -7.87
CA ILE A 134 -6.70 1.47 -7.57
C ILE A 134 -7.86 2.38 -7.16
N THR A 135 -8.97 2.31 -7.88
CA THR A 135 -10.17 3.11 -7.57
C THR A 135 -10.85 2.65 -6.29
N ALA A 136 -10.93 1.34 -6.03
CA ALA A 136 -11.47 0.82 -4.78
C ALA A 136 -10.64 1.26 -3.57
N ILE A 137 -9.30 1.18 -3.64
CA ILE A 137 -8.42 1.70 -2.58
C ILE A 137 -8.59 3.20 -2.41
N SER A 138 -8.66 3.95 -3.51
CA SER A 138 -8.84 5.41 -3.48
C SER A 138 -10.15 5.82 -2.82
N ASP A 139 -11.23 5.09 -3.07
CA ASP A 139 -12.56 5.37 -2.49
C ASP A 139 -12.62 5.01 -0.99
N LEU A 140 -11.93 3.93 -0.56
CA LEU A 140 -12.05 3.37 0.78
C LEU A 140 -11.03 3.93 1.78
N ALA A 141 -9.82 4.23 1.34
CA ALA A 141 -8.70 4.59 2.22
C ALA A 141 -8.25 6.05 2.08
N ASP A 142 -8.76 6.79 1.10
CA ASP A 142 -8.35 8.17 0.78
C ASP A 142 -6.82 8.39 0.80
N PRO A 143 -6.01 7.53 0.14
CA PRO A 143 -4.58 7.55 0.27
C PRO A 143 -3.93 8.71 -0.51
N ALA A 144 -2.75 9.16 -0.05
CA ALA A 144 -1.81 9.82 -0.95
C ALA A 144 -1.31 8.82 -2.01
N VAL A 145 -1.09 9.28 -3.22
CA VAL A 145 -0.69 8.42 -4.35
C VAL A 145 0.77 8.66 -4.70
N LEU A 146 1.58 7.62 -4.67
CA LEU A 146 2.92 7.58 -5.26
C LEU A 146 2.84 6.83 -6.58
N LEU A 147 2.88 7.60 -7.66
CA LEU A 147 2.77 7.11 -9.02
C LEU A 147 4.15 6.70 -9.55
N VAL A 148 4.33 5.43 -9.87
CA VAL A 148 5.58 4.92 -10.44
C VAL A 148 5.53 5.04 -11.96
N THR A 149 6.57 5.64 -12.55
CA THR A 149 6.71 5.76 -14.00
C THR A 149 8.04 5.21 -14.50
N SER A 150 8.08 4.92 -15.77
CA SER A 150 9.29 4.76 -16.57
C SER A 150 9.32 5.82 -17.66
N ALA A 151 10.46 6.03 -18.32
CA ALA A 151 10.60 7.05 -19.37
C ALA A 151 9.92 6.68 -20.69
N ASP A 152 9.32 5.47 -20.80
CA ASP A 152 8.66 5.09 -22.04
C ASP A 152 7.29 5.79 -22.21
N ARG A 153 6.97 6.15 -23.45
CA ARG A 153 5.77 6.92 -23.81
C ARG A 153 4.46 6.22 -23.38
N LEU A 154 4.42 4.87 -23.40
CA LEU A 154 3.23 4.14 -23.02
C LEU A 154 2.99 4.23 -21.50
N ALA A 155 4.06 4.19 -20.69
CA ALA A 155 3.95 4.38 -19.25
C ALA A 155 3.46 5.79 -18.93
N LEU A 156 3.99 6.82 -19.61
CA LEU A 156 3.56 8.21 -19.41
C LEU A 156 2.08 8.41 -19.77
N ALA A 157 1.63 7.91 -20.92
CA ALA A 157 0.24 7.99 -21.35
C ALA A 157 -0.71 7.24 -20.39
N ALA A 158 -0.33 6.04 -19.97
CA ALA A 158 -1.11 5.24 -19.02
C ALA A 158 -1.18 5.91 -17.64
N ASN A 159 -0.08 6.49 -17.17
CA ASN A 159 -0.04 7.24 -15.93
C ASN A 159 -0.87 8.51 -15.98
N TYR A 160 -0.86 9.24 -17.10
CA TYR A 160 -1.76 10.38 -17.28
C TYR A 160 -3.23 9.97 -17.20
N ALA A 161 -3.62 8.88 -17.87
CA ALA A 161 -4.99 8.34 -17.78
C ALA A 161 -5.36 7.92 -16.36
N LEU A 162 -4.43 7.33 -15.62
CA LEU A 162 -4.62 6.96 -14.22
C LEU A 162 -4.81 8.19 -13.33
N VAL A 163 -3.96 9.22 -13.45
CA VAL A 163 -4.12 10.50 -12.72
C VAL A 163 -5.47 11.11 -12.99
N LYS A 164 -5.90 11.14 -14.25
CA LYS A 164 -7.24 11.63 -14.62
C LYS A 164 -8.34 10.84 -13.90
N SER A 165 -8.29 9.52 -13.91
CA SER A 165 -9.29 8.65 -13.27
C SER A 165 -9.34 8.85 -11.75
N VAL A 166 -8.19 8.97 -11.09
CA VAL A 166 -8.12 9.25 -9.64
C VAL A 166 -8.72 10.62 -9.34
N ARG A 167 -8.37 11.64 -10.11
CA ARG A 167 -8.87 13.01 -9.88
C ARG A 167 -10.35 13.22 -10.18
N MET A 168 -10.91 12.46 -11.11
CA MET A 168 -12.36 12.47 -11.35
C MET A 168 -13.15 12.00 -10.12
N ARG A 169 -12.59 11.12 -9.30
CA ARG A 169 -13.18 10.64 -8.04
C ARG A 169 -12.80 11.51 -6.85
N ARG A 170 -11.55 11.95 -6.79
CA ARG A 170 -10.94 12.69 -5.71
C ARG A 170 -10.16 13.88 -6.27
N SER A 171 -10.84 14.99 -6.48
CA SER A 171 -10.24 16.19 -7.10
C SER A 171 -9.01 16.72 -6.35
N ASN A 172 -8.95 16.53 -5.02
CA ASN A 172 -7.88 16.98 -4.14
C ASN A 172 -6.84 15.89 -3.81
N ALA A 173 -6.85 14.74 -4.49
CA ALA A 173 -5.88 13.68 -4.25
C ALA A 173 -4.44 14.23 -4.28
N ALA A 174 -3.67 13.98 -3.23
CA ALA A 174 -2.24 14.24 -3.22
C ALA A 174 -1.54 13.18 -4.09
N ILE A 175 -0.97 13.59 -5.21
CA ILE A 175 -0.32 12.69 -6.17
C ILE A 175 1.11 13.15 -6.38
N SER A 176 2.06 12.25 -6.17
CA SER A 176 3.46 12.44 -6.46
C SER A 176 3.93 11.39 -7.46
N VAL A 177 4.87 11.74 -8.34
CA VAL A 177 5.44 10.81 -9.32
C VAL A 177 6.91 10.52 -8.99
N VAL A 178 7.29 9.24 -9.10
CA VAL A 178 8.67 8.76 -9.01
C VAL A 178 9.03 8.00 -10.27
N ALA A 179 10.17 8.34 -10.89
CA ALA A 179 10.70 7.57 -12.01
C ALA A 179 11.53 6.39 -11.50
N ASN A 180 11.36 5.21 -12.10
CA ASN A 180 12.06 3.99 -11.72
C ASN A 180 12.93 3.47 -12.87
N ARG A 181 14.13 2.99 -12.54
CA ARG A 181 15.07 2.29 -13.45
C ARG A 181 15.56 3.12 -14.65
N HIS A 182 15.98 4.34 -14.46
CA HIS A 182 16.52 5.15 -15.55
C HIS A 182 17.73 5.97 -15.12
N GLY A 183 18.54 6.39 -16.11
CA GLY A 183 19.54 7.44 -15.91
C GLY A 183 18.85 8.75 -15.53
N GLU A 184 19.50 9.57 -14.72
CA GLU A 184 18.91 10.75 -14.09
C GLU A 184 18.22 11.72 -15.07
N THR A 185 18.84 12.00 -16.23
CA THR A 185 18.32 12.96 -17.22
C THR A 185 16.98 12.52 -17.82
N LEU A 186 16.90 11.27 -18.32
CA LEU A 186 15.67 10.75 -18.94
C LEU A 186 14.52 10.62 -17.91
N SER A 187 14.86 10.38 -16.64
CA SER A 187 13.87 10.29 -15.55
C SER A 187 13.28 11.63 -15.21
N ALA A 188 14.09 12.69 -15.17
CA ALA A 188 13.65 14.05 -14.89
C ALA A 188 12.70 14.53 -16.01
N GLU A 189 13.11 14.43 -17.27
CA GLU A 189 12.32 14.82 -18.44
C GLU A 189 10.97 14.07 -18.49
N ALA A 190 10.94 12.78 -18.19
CA ALA A 190 9.72 11.98 -18.16
C ALA A 190 8.74 12.46 -17.08
N CYS A 191 9.24 12.76 -15.88
CA CYS A 191 8.42 13.29 -14.79
C CYS A 191 7.92 14.71 -15.13
N GLU A 192 8.75 15.59 -15.65
CA GLU A 192 8.38 16.94 -16.06
C GLU A 192 7.28 16.91 -17.13
N TYR A 193 7.44 16.07 -18.17
CA TYR A 193 6.42 15.91 -19.20
C TYR A 193 5.06 15.49 -18.63
N LEU A 194 5.04 14.55 -17.68
CA LEU A 194 3.81 14.09 -17.05
C LEU A 194 3.18 15.19 -16.16
N VAL A 195 4.01 15.92 -15.41
CA VAL A 195 3.58 17.04 -14.58
C VAL A 195 2.93 18.13 -15.42
N ASP A 196 3.60 18.53 -16.53
CA ASP A 196 3.12 19.56 -17.46
C ASP A 196 1.81 19.13 -18.15
N ALA A 197 1.73 17.87 -18.60
CA ALA A 197 0.49 17.33 -19.17
C ALA A 197 -0.67 17.35 -18.15
N CYS A 198 -0.42 16.99 -16.88
CA CYS A 198 -1.41 17.07 -15.84
C CYS A 198 -1.82 18.51 -15.53
N ALA A 199 -0.88 19.43 -15.46
CA ALA A 199 -1.15 20.84 -15.23
C ALA A 199 -2.00 21.44 -16.37
N HIS A 200 -1.59 21.18 -17.61
CA HIS A 200 -2.24 21.76 -18.79
C HIS A 200 -3.64 21.20 -19.04
N PHE A 201 -3.81 19.88 -19.01
CA PHE A 201 -5.08 19.23 -19.40
C PHE A 201 -6.01 18.91 -18.24
N LEU A 202 -5.50 18.77 -17.00
CA LEU A 202 -6.31 18.49 -15.81
C LEU A 202 -6.40 19.70 -14.87
N GLY A 203 -5.78 20.84 -15.25
CA GLY A 203 -5.81 22.08 -14.48
C GLY A 203 -5.05 22.02 -13.16
N ARG A 204 -4.27 20.96 -12.89
CA ARG A 204 -3.54 20.80 -11.64
C ARG A 204 -2.32 19.91 -11.82
N ALA A 205 -1.15 20.42 -11.47
CA ALA A 205 0.09 19.67 -11.46
C ALA A 205 0.10 18.53 -10.43
N ILE A 206 0.97 17.56 -10.61
CA ILE A 206 1.37 16.56 -9.63
C ILE A 206 2.79 16.89 -9.15
N THR A 207 3.21 16.36 -8.00
CA THR A 207 4.53 16.63 -7.43
C THR A 207 5.57 15.65 -7.95
N ILE A 208 6.76 16.10 -8.32
CA ILE A 208 7.89 15.21 -8.60
C ILE A 208 8.49 14.79 -7.26
N ALA A 209 8.47 13.48 -6.97
CA ALA A 209 9.05 12.91 -5.75
C ALA A 209 10.56 12.62 -5.91
N GLY A 210 11.01 12.36 -7.13
CA GLY A 210 12.39 12.03 -7.44
C GLY A 210 12.51 10.86 -8.40
N SER A 211 13.69 10.23 -8.41
CA SER A 211 13.97 9.05 -9.23
C SER A 211 14.70 7.98 -8.44
N ILE A 212 14.45 6.72 -8.80
CA ILE A 212 15.13 5.54 -8.27
C ILE A 212 16.04 5.02 -9.39
N PRO A 213 17.36 5.01 -9.17
CA PRO A 213 18.31 4.55 -10.18
C PRO A 213 18.13 3.05 -10.45
N ASP A 214 18.59 2.62 -11.61
CA ASP A 214 18.74 1.18 -11.85
C ASP A 214 19.79 0.62 -10.87
N ASP A 215 19.44 -0.50 -10.25
CA ASP A 215 20.29 -1.17 -9.26
C ASP A 215 20.45 -2.65 -9.64
N PRO A 216 21.41 -2.94 -10.55
CA PRO A 216 21.66 -4.31 -10.99
C PRO A 216 22.06 -5.26 -9.87
N CYS A 217 22.74 -4.74 -8.83
CA CYS A 217 23.13 -5.54 -7.68
C CYS A 217 21.92 -6.00 -6.86
N LEU A 218 21.00 -5.08 -6.58
CA LEU A 218 19.72 -5.41 -5.92
C LEU A 218 18.91 -6.40 -6.75
N GLN A 219 18.81 -6.18 -8.06
CA GLN A 219 18.07 -7.08 -8.97
C GLN A 219 18.68 -8.48 -9.02
N ALA A 220 20.03 -8.57 -9.11
CA ALA A 220 20.73 -9.85 -9.13
C ALA A 220 20.57 -10.59 -7.79
N ALA A 221 20.69 -9.90 -6.66
CA ALA A 221 20.53 -10.49 -5.34
C ALA A 221 19.13 -11.07 -5.13
N VAL A 222 18.09 -10.30 -5.45
CA VAL A 222 16.68 -10.75 -5.39
C VAL A 222 16.44 -11.89 -6.39
N GLY A 223 16.98 -11.80 -7.60
CA GLY A 223 16.91 -12.86 -8.61
C GLY A 223 17.60 -14.16 -8.18
N ALA A 224 18.63 -14.08 -7.32
CA ALA A 224 19.29 -15.21 -6.71
C ALA A 224 18.56 -15.77 -5.47
N GLY A 225 17.42 -15.21 -5.10
CA GLY A 225 16.59 -15.67 -3.98
C GLY A 225 16.88 -15.00 -2.64
N MET A 226 17.70 -13.94 -2.60
CA MET A 226 17.80 -13.10 -1.41
C MET A 226 16.52 -12.31 -1.18
N THR A 227 16.18 -12.04 0.08
CA THR A 227 15.09 -11.11 0.36
C THR A 227 15.49 -9.69 -0.05
N VAL A 228 14.51 -8.86 -0.40
CA VAL A 228 14.80 -7.45 -0.72
C VAL A 228 15.42 -6.74 0.48
N ARG A 229 15.05 -7.11 1.70
CA ARG A 229 15.62 -6.58 2.93
C ARG A 229 17.13 -6.86 3.06
N ASP A 230 17.53 -8.11 2.82
CA ASP A 230 18.94 -8.50 2.94
C ASP A 230 19.79 -7.89 1.81
N ALA A 231 19.17 -7.64 0.66
CA ALA A 231 19.83 -7.05 -0.50
C ALA A 231 19.98 -5.50 -0.45
N LEU A 232 19.34 -4.84 0.53
CA LEU A 232 19.31 -3.36 0.60
C LEU A 232 20.61 -2.74 1.15
N ALA A 233 21.48 -3.48 1.79
CA ALA A 233 22.70 -2.93 2.38
C ALA A 233 23.59 -2.25 1.32
N GLY A 234 23.71 -0.92 1.40
CA GLY A 234 24.48 -0.13 0.44
C GLY A 234 23.80 0.12 -0.92
N SER A 235 22.55 -0.29 -1.10
CA SER A 235 21.80 -0.12 -2.35
C SER A 235 21.61 1.36 -2.70
N PRO A 236 22.00 1.80 -3.90
CA PRO A 236 21.67 3.14 -4.42
C PRO A 236 20.17 3.39 -4.47
N ALA A 237 19.36 2.37 -4.80
CA ALA A 237 17.91 2.47 -4.85
C ALA A 237 17.32 2.75 -3.45
N ALA A 238 17.86 2.14 -2.37
CA ALA A 238 17.43 2.43 -1.01
C ALA A 238 17.75 3.86 -0.59
N ASN A 239 18.95 4.36 -0.94
CA ASN A 239 19.33 5.75 -0.64
C ASN A 239 18.43 6.75 -1.37
N ALA A 240 18.13 6.50 -2.65
CA ALA A 240 17.21 7.32 -3.42
C ALA A 240 15.80 7.30 -2.85
N MET A 241 15.32 6.14 -2.38
CA MET A 241 13.99 6.03 -1.74
C MET A 241 13.91 6.85 -0.45
N ARG A 242 14.98 6.92 0.37
CA ARG A 242 15.00 7.81 1.55
C ARG A 242 14.79 9.27 1.15
N ALA A 243 15.43 9.73 0.06
CA ALA A 243 15.23 11.08 -0.45
C ALA A 243 13.80 11.29 -0.97
N VAL A 244 13.22 10.34 -1.69
CA VAL A 244 11.82 10.37 -2.16
C VAL A 244 10.87 10.51 -0.97
N LEU A 245 11.03 9.70 0.08
CA LEU A 245 10.17 9.76 1.26
C LEU A 245 10.29 11.06 2.03
N ALA A 246 11.48 11.66 2.09
CA ALA A 246 11.67 12.97 2.71
C ALA A 246 10.89 14.08 2.00
N VAL A 247 10.66 13.95 0.68
CA VAL A 247 9.85 14.90 -0.12
C VAL A 247 8.35 14.68 0.11
N VAL A 248 7.89 13.42 0.10
CA VAL A 248 6.45 13.13 0.02
C VAL A 248 5.77 13.03 1.39
N LEU A 249 6.40 12.43 2.41
CA LEU A 249 5.77 12.20 3.70
C LEU A 249 5.29 13.48 4.41
N PRO A 250 6.02 14.60 4.42
CA PRO A 250 5.57 15.82 5.09
C PRO A 250 4.33 16.46 4.46
N SER A 251 4.09 16.22 3.18
CA SER A 251 3.00 16.83 2.41
C SER A 251 1.73 15.97 2.36
N TRP A 252 1.75 14.78 2.97
CA TRP A 252 0.64 13.84 2.85
C TRP A 252 -0.40 13.99 3.96
N PRO A 253 -1.70 13.83 3.61
CA PRO A 253 -2.77 13.93 4.57
C PRO A 253 -2.69 12.82 5.61
N ARG A 254 -2.90 13.17 6.87
CA ARG A 254 -3.04 12.23 7.97
C ARG A 254 -4.52 11.97 8.17
N VAL A 255 -4.91 10.72 8.23
CA VAL A 255 -6.29 10.31 8.48
C VAL A 255 -6.46 10.10 9.98
N ALA A 256 -7.29 10.91 10.61
CA ALA A 256 -7.75 10.64 11.97
C ALA A 256 -8.70 9.43 11.93
N ILE A 257 -8.29 8.31 12.53
CA ILE A 257 -9.15 7.13 12.62
C ILE A 257 -10.03 7.30 13.85
N PRO A 258 -11.38 7.27 13.70
CA PRO A 258 -12.27 7.20 14.85
C PRO A 258 -11.95 5.93 15.64
N MET A 259 -11.65 6.07 16.92
CA MET A 259 -11.52 4.91 17.82
C MET A 259 -12.80 4.09 17.76
N PRO A 260 -12.69 2.76 17.63
CA PRO A 260 -13.88 1.92 17.72
C PRO A 260 -14.56 2.20 19.07
N VAL A 261 -15.84 2.59 18.99
CA VAL A 261 -16.66 2.76 20.18
C VAL A 261 -16.62 1.41 20.92
N SER A 262 -16.05 1.40 22.12
CA SER A 262 -16.00 0.20 22.96
C SER A 262 -17.43 -0.34 23.09
N ALA A 263 -17.63 -1.60 22.68
CA ALA A 263 -18.93 -2.25 22.84
C ALA A 263 -19.36 -2.12 24.30
N PRO A 264 -20.63 -1.78 24.58
CA PRO A 264 -21.13 -1.74 25.94
C PRO A 264 -20.90 -3.10 26.60
N PRO A 265 -20.56 -3.15 27.89
CA PRO A 265 -20.36 -4.41 28.58
C PRO A 265 -21.61 -5.26 28.43
N SER A 266 -21.44 -6.49 27.97
CA SER A 266 -22.52 -7.46 27.85
C SER A 266 -23.22 -7.60 29.22
N SER A 267 -24.47 -7.16 29.28
CA SER A 267 -25.32 -7.40 30.48
C SER A 267 -25.42 -8.89 30.69
N SER A 268 -24.77 -9.37 31.73
CA SER A 268 -24.90 -10.74 32.20
C SER A 268 -26.36 -10.97 32.61
N SER A 269 -27.08 -11.70 31.78
CA SER A 269 -28.40 -12.21 32.13
C SER A 269 -28.23 -13.20 33.31
N PRO A 270 -29.02 -13.10 34.41
CA PRO A 270 -28.97 -14.09 35.47
C PRO A 270 -29.55 -15.42 34.98
N SER A 271 -28.77 -16.46 35.18
CA SER A 271 -29.20 -17.84 34.90
C SER A 271 -30.48 -18.18 35.67
N PRO A 272 -31.52 -18.83 35.07
CA PRO A 272 -32.66 -19.30 35.80
C PRO A 272 -32.27 -20.47 36.70
N SER A 273 -32.53 -20.32 37.97
CA SER A 273 -32.38 -21.35 38.99
C SER A 273 -33.33 -22.54 38.69
N LEU A 274 -32.76 -23.69 38.39
CA LEU A 274 -33.47 -24.97 38.33
C LEU A 274 -33.87 -25.37 39.76
N SER A 275 -35.12 -25.09 40.18
CA SER A 275 -35.72 -25.71 41.33
C SER A 275 -36.16 -27.15 40.97
N ARG A 276 -35.47 -28.11 41.54
CA ARG A 276 -35.95 -29.53 41.61
C ARG A 276 -37.24 -29.59 42.36
N ARG A 277 -38.29 -30.19 41.82
CA ARG A 277 -39.33 -30.86 42.57
C ARG A 277 -39.54 -32.26 42.02
N TRP A 278 -39.29 -33.23 42.92
CA TRP A 278 -39.72 -34.61 42.84
C TRP A 278 -41.13 -34.69 43.36
N SER A 279 -42.00 -35.37 42.72
CA SER A 279 -43.07 -36.26 43.20
C SER A 279 -43.74 -36.90 41.97
#